data_63ada074c29d0c48d0f1127f6e0769ba
#
_entry.id   63ada074c29d0c48d0f1127f6e0769ba
#
_cell.length_a   1.000
_cell.length_b   1.000
_cell.length_c   1.000
_cell.angle_alpha   90.00
_cell.angle_beta   90.00
_cell.angle_gamma   90.00
#
_symmetry.space_group_name_H-M   'P 1'
#
loop_
_entity.id
_entity.type
_entity.pdbx_description
1 polymer ?
#
loop_
_entity_poly.entity_id
_entity_poly.type
_entity_poly.pdbx_seq_one_letter_code
_entity_poly.pdbx_strand_id
1 'polypeptide(L)'
;NMACDAGYDLVIPYTNVNLTDVKGLVQDAIFSRSIKDAKRTGIFICGKDASLALDMMDLAKKSMVPPFEISVFPDPAGSFTTAAAMVACTEKTLKEKFKTDLKNKNVVIYGGKGIVGGISAIMCAKYGSKCTIVGYDGIENVSKKADEYKNRFEVNISPADG
;
A
#
# COMPACT_ATOMS: atom_id res chain seq x y z
N ASN A 1 -14.20 -11.66 -9.92
CA ASN A 1 -13.86 -12.60 -10.97
C ASN A 1 -12.38 -13.00 -10.92
N MET A 2 -11.40 -12.08 -10.90
CA MET A 2 -9.96 -12.42 -10.78
C MET A 2 -9.64 -13.26 -9.54
N ALA A 3 -10.33 -13.05 -8.42
CA ALA A 3 -10.11 -13.87 -7.22
C ALA A 3 -10.57 -15.31 -7.45
N CYS A 4 -11.71 -15.51 -8.12
CA CYS A 4 -12.17 -16.85 -8.49
C CYS A 4 -11.22 -17.52 -9.48
N ASP A 5 -10.69 -16.75 -10.45
CA ASP A 5 -9.71 -17.24 -11.43
C ASP A 5 -8.37 -17.60 -10.75
N ALA A 6 -8.06 -16.98 -9.60
CA ALA A 6 -6.91 -17.31 -8.77
C ALA A 6 -7.10 -18.53 -7.85
N GLY A 7 -8.24 -19.22 -7.97
CA GLY A 7 -8.50 -20.48 -7.25
C GLY A 7 -9.11 -20.33 -5.86
N TYR A 8 -9.73 -19.20 -5.55
CA TYR A 8 -10.51 -19.05 -4.32
C TYR A 8 -11.86 -19.74 -4.47
N ASP A 9 -12.21 -20.62 -3.53
CA ASP A 9 -13.48 -21.35 -3.52
C ASP A 9 -14.70 -20.44 -3.33
N LEU A 10 -14.54 -19.37 -2.53
CA LEU A 10 -15.61 -18.43 -2.20
C LEU A 10 -15.05 -17.03 -2.06
N VAL A 11 -15.73 -16.05 -2.65
CA VAL A 11 -15.45 -14.62 -2.50
C VAL A 11 -16.72 -13.92 -2.07
N ILE A 12 -16.69 -13.25 -0.92
CA ILE A 12 -17.84 -12.52 -0.37
C ILE A 12 -17.50 -11.02 -0.43
N PRO A 13 -18.12 -10.25 -1.34
CA PRO A 13 -17.88 -8.82 -1.43
C PRO A 13 -18.70 -8.05 -0.39
N TYR A 14 -18.03 -7.16 0.33
CA TYR A 14 -18.65 -6.13 1.16
C TYR A 14 -18.38 -4.77 0.52
N THR A 15 -19.42 -3.96 0.36
CA THR A 15 -19.33 -2.63 -0.27
C THR A 15 -19.65 -1.54 0.74
N ASN A 16 -19.14 -0.32 0.50
CA ASN A 16 -19.36 0.84 1.38
C ASN A 16 -18.93 0.61 2.84
N VAL A 17 -17.88 -0.17 3.05
CA VAL A 17 -17.33 -0.47 4.37
C VAL A 17 -16.64 0.79 4.93
N ASN A 18 -17.00 1.16 6.16
CA ASN A 18 -16.35 2.22 6.92
C ASN A 18 -15.41 1.65 7.98
N LEU A 19 -14.57 2.50 8.57
CA LEU A 19 -13.67 2.06 9.65
C LEU A 19 -14.41 1.43 10.84
N THR A 20 -15.61 1.93 11.15
CA THR A 20 -16.45 1.38 12.22
C THR A 20 -16.88 -0.06 12.01
N ASP A 21 -16.96 -0.51 10.76
CA ASP A 21 -17.44 -1.84 10.40
C ASP A 21 -16.31 -2.89 10.45
N VAL A 22 -15.06 -2.43 10.29
CA VAL A 22 -13.88 -3.30 10.12
C VAL A 22 -13.75 -4.31 11.25
N LYS A 23 -13.90 -3.87 12.50
CA LYS A 23 -13.77 -4.78 13.67
C LYS A 23 -14.75 -5.93 13.61
N GLY A 24 -16.03 -5.66 13.35
CA GLY A 24 -17.06 -6.69 13.24
C GLY A 24 -16.79 -7.67 12.11
N LEU A 25 -16.51 -7.16 10.92
CA LEU A 25 -16.20 -7.99 9.74
C LEU A 25 -14.96 -8.86 9.94
N VAL A 26 -13.94 -8.34 10.60
CA VAL A 26 -12.73 -9.13 10.92
C VAL A 26 -13.05 -10.24 11.91
N GLN A 27 -13.82 -9.94 12.97
CA GLN A 27 -14.21 -10.93 13.97
C GLN A 27 -15.08 -12.02 13.36
N ASP A 28 -16.03 -11.68 12.51
CA ASP A 28 -16.81 -12.66 11.76
C ASP A 28 -15.91 -13.55 10.88
N ALA A 29 -14.92 -12.97 10.21
CA ALA A 29 -13.99 -13.71 9.37
C ALA A 29 -13.09 -14.66 10.17
N ILE A 30 -12.49 -14.22 11.28
CA ILE A 30 -11.57 -15.05 12.08
C ILE A 30 -12.31 -16.17 12.82
N PHE A 31 -13.57 -15.98 13.20
CA PHE A 31 -14.37 -17.00 13.90
C PHE A 31 -15.19 -17.88 12.95
N SER A 32 -15.19 -17.59 11.64
CA SER A 32 -15.90 -18.40 10.64
C SER A 32 -15.25 -19.77 10.41
N ARG A 33 -14.01 -19.98 10.84
CA ARG A 33 -13.23 -21.20 10.59
C ARG A 33 -12.46 -21.62 11.85
N SER A 34 -12.02 -22.89 11.82
CA SER A 34 -11.09 -23.39 12.82
C SER A 34 -9.70 -22.73 12.64
N ILE A 35 -8.89 -22.71 13.70
CA ILE A 35 -7.51 -22.20 13.66
C ILE A 35 -6.67 -22.87 12.56
N LYS A 36 -6.89 -24.17 12.33
CA LYS A 36 -6.17 -24.95 11.30
C LYS A 36 -6.47 -24.48 9.88
N ASP A 37 -7.67 -23.96 9.66
CA ASP A 37 -8.15 -23.49 8.36
C ASP A 37 -8.01 -21.96 8.17
N ALA A 38 -7.55 -21.23 9.18
CA ALA A 38 -7.36 -19.78 9.12
C ALA A 38 -6.50 -19.35 7.92
N LYS A 39 -5.47 -20.12 7.57
CA LYS A 39 -4.60 -19.87 6.39
C LYS A 39 -5.35 -19.92 5.04
N ARG A 40 -6.57 -20.45 4.99
CA ARG A 40 -7.43 -20.50 3.80
C ARG A 40 -8.40 -19.33 3.71
N THR A 41 -8.34 -18.42 4.67
CA THR A 41 -9.19 -17.24 4.73
C THR A 41 -8.29 -15.99 4.69
N GLY A 42 -8.72 -14.99 3.94
CA GLY A 42 -8.03 -13.70 3.88
C GLY A 42 -9.00 -12.57 3.64
N ILE A 43 -8.61 -11.38 4.03
CA ILE A 43 -9.32 -10.13 3.79
C ILE A 43 -8.54 -9.34 2.76
N PHE A 44 -9.18 -9.00 1.65
CA PHE A 44 -8.66 -8.11 0.63
C PHE A 44 -9.34 -6.75 0.75
N ILE A 45 -8.56 -5.70 0.97
CA ILE A 45 -9.06 -4.33 1.08
C ILE A 45 -8.78 -3.61 -0.22
N CYS A 46 -9.83 -3.32 -0.97
CA CYS A 46 -9.79 -2.55 -2.21
C CYS A 46 -10.46 -1.18 -2.04
N GLY A 47 -10.56 -0.41 -3.13
CA GLY A 47 -11.13 0.93 -3.13
C GLY A 47 -10.27 1.91 -3.90
N LYS A 48 -10.45 3.20 -3.65
CA LYS A 48 -9.70 4.28 -4.34
C LYS A 48 -8.84 5.12 -3.38
N ASP A 49 -9.00 4.95 -2.08
CA ASP A 49 -8.29 5.71 -1.06
C ASP A 49 -7.24 4.83 -0.39
N ALA A 50 -5.97 5.14 -0.66
CA ALA A 50 -4.84 4.40 -0.12
C ALA A 50 -4.67 4.60 1.39
N SER A 51 -4.97 5.78 1.90
CA SER A 51 -4.85 6.09 3.33
C SER A 51 -5.90 5.33 4.12
N LEU A 52 -7.14 5.37 3.66
CA LEU A 52 -8.24 4.61 4.26
C LEU A 52 -7.98 3.10 4.22
N ALA A 53 -7.45 2.58 3.09
CA ALA A 53 -7.14 1.16 2.98
C ALA A 53 -6.06 0.70 3.98
N LEU A 54 -5.06 1.55 4.24
CA LEU A 54 -4.05 1.28 5.25
C LEU A 54 -4.62 1.39 6.68
N ASP A 55 -5.47 2.38 6.95
CA ASP A 55 -6.14 2.50 8.25
C ASP A 55 -7.03 1.28 8.53
N MET A 56 -7.77 0.82 7.53
CA MET A 56 -8.55 -0.42 7.62
C MET A 56 -7.66 -1.64 7.87
N MET A 57 -6.51 -1.75 7.20
CA MET A 57 -5.56 -2.84 7.44
C MET A 57 -5.03 -2.82 8.88
N ASP A 58 -4.63 -1.66 9.37
CA ASP A 58 -4.11 -1.52 10.73
C ASP A 58 -5.18 -1.83 11.78
N LEU A 59 -6.41 -1.39 11.55
CA LEU A 59 -7.54 -1.72 12.42
C LEU A 59 -7.90 -3.20 12.33
N ALA A 60 -7.86 -3.80 11.14
CA ALA A 60 -8.10 -5.22 10.96
C ALA A 60 -7.10 -6.07 11.76
N LYS A 61 -5.81 -5.75 11.67
CA LYS A 61 -4.77 -6.44 12.47
C LYS A 61 -5.01 -6.31 13.97
N LYS A 62 -5.38 -5.11 14.45
CA LYS A 62 -5.69 -4.85 15.87
C LYS A 62 -6.97 -5.53 16.34
N SER A 63 -7.87 -5.90 15.45
CA SER A 63 -9.15 -6.53 15.75
C SER A 63 -9.09 -8.05 15.80
N MET A 64 -7.98 -8.64 15.39
CA MET A 64 -7.74 -10.08 15.49
C MET A 64 -7.50 -10.49 16.95
N VAL A 65 -7.91 -11.71 17.26
CA VAL A 65 -7.78 -12.28 18.60
C VAL A 65 -6.93 -13.55 18.51
N PRO A 66 -5.67 -13.51 18.94
CA PRO A 66 -4.82 -14.70 18.91
C PRO A 66 -5.46 -15.88 19.65
N PRO A 67 -5.39 -17.12 19.13
CA PRO A 67 -4.68 -17.54 17.92
C PRO A 67 -5.51 -17.45 16.62
N PHE A 68 -6.66 -16.77 16.63
CA PHE A 68 -7.54 -16.57 15.49
C PHE A 68 -7.03 -15.40 14.64
N GLU A 69 -6.14 -15.68 13.72
CA GLU A 69 -5.52 -14.70 12.84
C GLU A 69 -5.62 -15.15 11.38
N ILE A 70 -5.85 -14.20 10.47
CA ILE A 70 -5.97 -14.42 9.04
C ILE A 70 -5.16 -13.38 8.28
N SER A 71 -4.89 -13.63 7.00
CA SER A 71 -4.17 -12.68 6.16
C SER A 71 -5.04 -11.46 5.82
N VAL A 72 -4.43 -10.27 5.84
CA VAL A 72 -5.03 -9.03 5.36
C VAL A 72 -4.12 -8.41 4.32
N PHE A 73 -4.67 -8.07 3.17
CA PHE A 73 -3.94 -7.47 2.06
C PHE A 73 -4.67 -6.25 1.49
N PRO A 74 -4.15 -5.04 1.64
CA PRO A 74 -4.68 -3.84 1.01
C PRO A 74 -4.03 -3.64 -0.36
N ASP A 75 -4.84 -3.41 -1.38
CA ASP A 75 -4.37 -2.96 -2.69
C ASP A 75 -5.42 -2.09 -3.39
N PRO A 76 -5.63 -0.85 -2.91
CA PRO A 76 -6.62 0.06 -3.47
C PRO A 76 -6.28 0.39 -4.93
N ALA A 77 -7.21 0.11 -5.83
CA ALA A 77 -7.07 0.28 -7.28
C ALA A 77 -5.82 -0.40 -7.89
N GLY A 78 -5.32 -1.46 -7.29
CA GLY A 78 -4.08 -2.13 -7.73
C GLY A 78 -2.82 -1.28 -7.57
N SER A 79 -2.86 -0.25 -6.72
CA SER A 79 -1.83 0.76 -6.67
C SER A 79 -0.57 0.32 -5.93
N PHE A 80 -0.72 -0.47 -4.88
CA PHE A 80 0.43 -0.92 -4.07
C PHE A 80 1.25 -1.96 -4.81
N THR A 81 0.58 -2.93 -5.44
CA THR A 81 1.25 -3.93 -6.29
C THR A 81 1.90 -3.29 -7.51
N THR A 82 1.24 -2.31 -8.15
CA THR A 82 1.81 -1.56 -9.28
C THR A 82 3.05 -0.77 -8.87
N ALA A 83 2.99 -0.04 -7.76
CA ALA A 83 4.13 0.71 -7.23
C ALA A 83 5.30 -0.22 -6.88
N ALA A 84 5.02 -1.35 -6.21
CA ALA A 84 6.02 -2.34 -5.87
C ALA A 84 6.69 -2.93 -7.12
N ALA A 85 5.91 -3.28 -8.15
CA ALA A 85 6.43 -3.80 -9.41
C ALA A 85 7.30 -2.76 -10.13
N MET A 86 6.88 -1.49 -10.18
CA MET A 86 7.63 -0.40 -10.79
C MET A 86 8.99 -0.20 -10.10
N VAL A 87 9.02 -0.15 -8.78
CA VAL A 87 10.26 0.00 -8.02
C VAL A 87 11.16 -1.22 -8.17
N ALA A 88 10.61 -2.43 -8.13
CA ALA A 88 11.37 -3.67 -8.34
C ALA A 88 11.98 -3.77 -9.73
N CYS A 89 11.25 -3.41 -10.79
CA CYS A 89 11.78 -3.35 -12.16
C CYS A 89 12.91 -2.32 -12.29
N THR A 90 12.75 -1.17 -11.65
CA THR A 90 13.80 -0.13 -11.62
C THR A 90 15.05 -0.65 -10.92
N GLU A 91 14.91 -1.24 -9.73
CA GLU A 91 16.03 -1.79 -8.98
C GLU A 91 16.74 -2.92 -9.75
N LYS A 92 15.97 -3.82 -10.35
CA LYS A 92 16.50 -4.89 -11.20
C LYS A 92 17.35 -4.30 -12.35
N THR A 93 16.83 -3.29 -13.04
CA THR A 93 17.54 -2.63 -14.14
C THR A 93 18.82 -1.96 -13.68
N LEU A 94 18.80 -1.27 -12.53
CA LEU A 94 19.97 -0.64 -11.93
C LEU A 94 21.05 -1.69 -11.61
N LYS A 95 20.68 -2.83 -11.03
CA LYS A 95 21.60 -3.92 -10.71
C LYS A 95 22.19 -4.58 -11.96
N GLU A 96 21.34 -4.92 -12.92
CA GLU A 96 21.77 -5.68 -14.11
C GLU A 96 22.58 -4.84 -15.09
N LYS A 97 22.10 -3.62 -15.40
CA LYS A 97 22.71 -2.79 -16.47
C LYS A 97 23.75 -1.80 -15.92
N PHE A 98 23.54 -1.26 -14.72
CA PHE A 98 24.36 -0.17 -14.20
C PHE A 98 25.23 -0.58 -13.01
N LYS A 99 25.12 -1.84 -12.54
CA LYS A 99 25.87 -2.40 -11.40
C LYS A 99 25.76 -1.55 -10.13
N THR A 100 24.58 -0.97 -9.89
CA THR A 100 24.26 -0.12 -8.74
C THR A 100 22.87 -0.46 -8.23
N ASP A 101 22.43 0.18 -7.16
CA ASP A 101 21.10 0.04 -6.56
C ASP A 101 20.43 1.41 -6.35
N LEU A 102 19.29 1.44 -5.69
CA LEU A 102 18.54 2.66 -5.37
C LEU A 102 19.14 3.49 -4.23
N LYS A 103 20.01 2.91 -3.41
CA LYS A 103 20.56 3.59 -2.23
C LYS A 103 21.40 4.81 -2.64
N ASN A 104 21.14 5.94 -1.99
CA ASN A 104 21.80 7.23 -2.24
C ASN A 104 21.57 7.81 -3.64
N LYS A 105 20.66 7.24 -4.45
CA LYS A 105 20.30 7.82 -5.76
C LYS A 105 19.32 8.97 -5.61
N ASN A 106 19.41 9.94 -6.51
CA ASN A 106 18.39 10.96 -6.68
C ASN A 106 17.28 10.36 -7.54
N VAL A 107 16.08 10.28 -6.98
CA VAL A 107 14.89 9.74 -7.65
C VAL A 107 13.84 10.84 -7.74
N VAL A 108 13.43 11.15 -8.95
CA VAL A 108 12.38 12.14 -9.23
C VAL A 108 11.15 11.40 -9.73
N ILE A 109 10.00 11.66 -9.12
CA ILE A 109 8.73 11.00 -9.44
C ILE A 109 7.69 12.03 -9.81
N TYR A 110 7.39 12.11 -11.11
CA TYR A 110 6.30 12.89 -11.64
C TYR A 110 4.96 12.26 -11.28
N GLY A 111 3.99 13.08 -10.90
CA GLY A 111 2.72 12.58 -10.37
C GLY A 111 2.83 11.95 -8.98
N GLY A 112 3.84 12.33 -8.21
CA GLY A 112 4.12 11.81 -6.87
C GLY A 112 3.03 12.08 -5.81
N LYS A 113 2.05 12.92 -6.11
CA LYS A 113 0.83 13.11 -5.31
C LYS A 113 -0.21 12.01 -5.53
N GLY A 114 -0.16 11.34 -6.68
CA GLY A 114 -1.03 10.21 -6.99
C GLY A 114 -0.66 8.96 -6.19
N ILE A 115 -1.58 8.00 -6.11
CA ILE A 115 -1.41 6.81 -5.24
C ILE A 115 -0.16 6.02 -5.63
N VAL A 116 -0.01 5.65 -6.89
CA VAL A 116 1.14 4.86 -7.37
C VAL A 116 2.45 5.62 -7.21
N GLY A 117 2.49 6.90 -7.66
CA GLY A 117 3.68 7.73 -7.54
C GLY A 117 4.11 7.96 -6.09
N GLY A 118 3.15 8.25 -5.22
CA GLY A 118 3.40 8.45 -3.78
C GLY A 118 3.94 7.20 -3.09
N ILE A 119 3.31 6.05 -3.31
CA ILE A 119 3.81 4.78 -2.74
C ILE A 119 5.20 4.44 -3.29
N SER A 120 5.45 4.68 -4.58
CA SER A 120 6.78 4.47 -5.16
C SER A 120 7.83 5.39 -4.52
N ALA A 121 7.49 6.66 -4.27
CA ALA A 121 8.38 7.60 -3.58
C ALA A 121 8.70 7.15 -2.15
N ILE A 122 7.68 6.70 -1.40
CA ILE A 122 7.84 6.16 -0.05
C ILE A 122 8.77 4.93 -0.08
N MET A 123 8.55 4.00 -1.01
CA MET A 123 9.39 2.82 -1.15
C MET A 123 10.84 3.18 -1.46
N CYS A 124 11.08 4.04 -2.47
CA CYS A 124 12.42 4.48 -2.82
C CYS A 124 13.11 5.19 -1.65
N ALA A 125 12.40 6.06 -0.92
CA ALA A 125 12.94 6.73 0.25
C ALA A 125 13.31 5.74 1.38
N LYS A 126 12.48 4.72 1.63
CA LYS A 126 12.78 3.64 2.58
C LYS A 126 13.98 2.79 2.17
N TYR A 127 14.25 2.65 0.87
CA TYR A 127 15.47 2.03 0.34
C TYR A 127 16.71 2.94 0.47
N GLY A 128 16.54 4.18 0.93
CA GLY A 128 17.63 5.12 1.14
C GLY A 128 17.94 6.02 -0.08
N SER A 129 17.00 6.15 -1.00
CA SER A 129 17.09 7.13 -2.08
C SER A 129 16.77 8.55 -1.60
N LYS A 130 17.33 9.56 -2.26
CA LYS A 130 16.93 10.97 -2.13
C LYS A 130 15.76 11.22 -3.08
N CYS A 131 14.54 11.17 -2.57
CA CYS A 131 13.34 11.24 -3.38
C CYS A 131 12.80 12.67 -3.50
N THR A 132 12.37 13.03 -4.70
CA THR A 132 11.62 14.26 -5.01
C THR A 132 10.32 13.87 -5.70
N ILE A 133 9.20 14.35 -5.17
CA ILE A 133 7.90 14.24 -5.86
C ILE A 133 7.59 15.54 -6.58
N VAL A 134 7.09 15.40 -7.81
CA VAL A 134 6.72 16.52 -8.65
C VAL A 134 5.20 16.51 -8.86
N GLY A 135 4.57 17.66 -8.63
CA GLY A 135 3.17 17.91 -8.95
C GLY A 135 3.03 19.08 -9.90
N TYR A 136 1.81 19.33 -10.37
CA TYR A 136 1.49 20.38 -11.36
C TYR A 136 0.44 21.38 -10.87
N ASP A 137 0.06 21.30 -9.61
CA ASP A 137 -0.99 22.09 -8.98
C ASP A 137 -0.47 23.01 -7.86
N GLY A 138 0.80 23.38 -7.98
CA GLY A 138 1.51 24.31 -7.12
C GLY A 138 2.27 23.66 -5.97
N ILE A 139 3.40 24.26 -5.67
CA ILE A 139 4.35 23.76 -4.66
C ILE A 139 3.73 23.53 -3.28
N GLU A 140 2.77 24.37 -2.88
CA GLU A 140 2.10 24.22 -1.57
C GLU A 140 1.35 22.89 -1.44
N ASN A 141 0.64 22.46 -2.49
CA ASN A 141 -0.09 21.21 -2.50
C ASN A 141 0.84 19.99 -2.52
N VAL A 142 1.97 20.11 -3.21
CA VAL A 142 3.00 19.06 -3.22
C VAL A 142 3.69 18.97 -1.87
N SER A 143 3.98 20.10 -1.23
CA SER A 143 4.58 20.16 0.11
C SER A 143 3.68 19.52 1.16
N LYS A 144 2.38 19.85 1.17
CA LYS A 144 1.42 19.20 2.06
C LYS A 144 1.44 17.68 1.93
N LYS A 145 1.54 17.19 0.69
CA LYS A 145 1.58 15.75 0.44
C LYS A 145 2.90 15.11 0.89
N ALA A 146 4.01 15.79 0.71
CA ALA A 146 5.31 15.35 1.23
C ALA A 146 5.31 15.26 2.77
N ASP A 147 4.70 16.25 3.44
CA ASP A 147 4.53 16.24 4.89
C ASP A 147 3.62 15.11 5.39
N GLU A 148 2.55 14.79 4.68
CA GLU A 148 1.72 13.60 4.97
C GLU A 148 2.55 12.31 4.92
N TYR A 149 3.39 12.14 3.89
CA TYR A 149 4.25 10.97 3.75
C TYR A 149 5.30 10.91 4.87
N LYS A 150 5.89 12.05 5.22
CA LYS A 150 6.83 12.16 6.34
C LYS A 150 6.19 11.74 7.66
N ASN A 151 5.02 12.28 7.95
CA ASN A 151 4.34 12.04 9.23
C ASN A 151 3.84 10.60 9.37
N ARG A 152 3.36 10.00 8.28
CA ARG A 152 2.79 8.64 8.33
C ARG A 152 3.82 7.53 8.18
N PHE A 153 4.83 7.75 7.33
CA PHE A 153 5.77 6.69 6.92
C PHE A 153 7.20 6.94 7.40
N GLU A 154 7.46 8.05 8.08
CA GLU A 154 8.79 8.44 8.60
C GLU A 154 9.84 8.52 7.48
N VAL A 155 9.47 9.08 6.34
CA VAL A 155 10.34 9.25 5.18
C VAL A 155 10.55 10.74 4.85
N ASN A 156 11.73 11.09 4.37
CA ASN A 156 12.02 12.43 3.85
C ASN A 156 11.89 12.43 2.33
N ILE A 157 10.91 13.17 1.82
CA ILE A 157 10.66 13.33 0.39
C ILE A 157 10.56 14.84 0.12
N SER A 158 11.34 15.32 -0.85
CA SER A 158 11.34 16.72 -1.25
C SER A 158 10.17 17.00 -2.20
N PRO A 159 9.44 18.10 -2.02
CA PRO A 159 8.46 18.55 -3.00
C PRO A 159 9.12 19.37 -4.11
N ALA A 160 8.56 19.29 -5.32
CA ALA A 160 8.88 20.19 -6.43
C ALA A 160 7.63 20.46 -7.26
N ASP A 161 7.58 21.64 -7.89
CA ASP A 161 6.55 22.02 -8.84
C ASP A 161 7.09 21.85 -10.26
N GLY A 162 6.24 21.34 -11.16
CA GLY A 162 6.63 20.98 -12.52
C GLY A 162 5.80 21.65 -13.61
#